data_0f86e9db2cf9898790a80d9c865962cb
#
_entry.id   0f86e9db2cf9898790a80d9c865962cb
#
_cell.length_a   1.000
_cell.length_b   1.000
_cell.length_c   1.000
_cell.angle_alpha   90.00
_cell.angle_beta   90.00
_cell.angle_gamma   90.00
#
_symmetry.space_group_name_H-M   'P 1'
#
loop_
_entity.id
_entity.type
_entity.pdbx_description
1 polymer ?
#
loop_
_entity_poly.entity_id
_entity_poly.type
_entity_poly.pdbx_seq_one_letter_code
_entity_poly.pdbx_strand_id
1 'polypeptide(L)'
;MNPRYLTSVSELDNLVGLSPKERKEMESVTELFPFRANEYYLSLINWKDYRDPLKRIVIPDIRELDRGGSTDPSCEKDYTKKPGLQHKYDQTGLLLLTDTCAGICRFCFRKRLFMSCKRETVRDVSDNIEYIREHQEITNVLLTGGDPLTLPTKKIEPVLKELREIEHINIIRIGSKMLAYNPYRILNDPELLAVLSRYSTPEKRIYLMAHFNHPRELTAVSMQAAEALRNAGVILVNQTPILDGINNDPATLTTLFRRLSFAGIPPYYVFQCRPATGNQSFQVPVEQSYYCIQKSWQACSGLAKRARFVMSHATGKIEIVGKTASHIFMRYHQSADSADIGKFMVFKSNPLARWFDDYRHALTDFEPKKMWLF
;
A
#
# COMPACT_ATOMS: atom_id res chain seq x y z
N MET A 1 -24.82 7.94 6.90
CA MET A 1 -24.62 7.20 8.19
C MET A 1 -23.19 6.67 8.17
N ASN A 2 -22.45 6.78 9.28
CA ASN A 2 -21.10 6.20 9.33
C ASN A 2 -21.23 4.72 9.71
N PRO A 3 -20.53 3.80 9.01
CA PRO A 3 -20.59 2.38 9.32
C PRO A 3 -19.98 2.09 10.70
N ARG A 4 -20.60 1.16 11.43
CA ARG A 4 -20.06 0.66 12.70
C ARG A 4 -18.77 -0.13 12.45
N TYR A 5 -17.81 0.02 13.35
CA TYR A 5 -16.57 -0.75 13.35
C TYR A 5 -16.69 -1.97 14.25
N LEU A 6 -16.14 -3.09 13.79
CA LEU A 6 -16.02 -4.35 14.50
C LEU A 6 -14.52 -4.57 14.80
N THR A 7 -14.21 -4.95 16.05
CA THR A 7 -12.83 -5.12 16.53
C THR A 7 -12.59 -6.50 17.19
N SER A 8 -13.63 -7.31 17.28
CA SER A 8 -13.54 -8.67 17.83
C SER A 8 -14.19 -9.71 16.92
N VAL A 9 -13.74 -10.96 17.06
CA VAL A 9 -14.35 -12.11 16.38
C VAL A 9 -15.78 -12.32 16.82
N SER A 10 -16.11 -12.05 18.08
CA SER A 10 -17.47 -12.16 18.61
C SER A 10 -18.43 -11.19 17.93
N GLU A 11 -18.02 -9.92 17.71
CA GLU A 11 -18.84 -8.95 16.96
C GLU A 11 -19.07 -9.40 15.50
N LEU A 12 -18.04 -9.99 14.88
CA LEU A 12 -18.16 -10.55 13.53
C LEU A 12 -19.10 -11.74 13.50
N ASP A 13 -18.99 -12.66 14.46
CA ASP A 13 -19.86 -13.83 14.59
C ASP A 13 -21.34 -13.44 14.72
N ASN A 14 -21.63 -12.44 15.55
CA ASN A 14 -22.99 -11.90 15.70
C ASN A 14 -23.55 -11.31 14.39
N LEU A 15 -22.69 -10.86 13.49
CA LEU A 15 -23.12 -10.27 12.22
C LEU A 15 -23.32 -11.32 11.12
N VAL A 16 -22.46 -12.35 11.05
CA VAL A 16 -22.39 -13.25 9.88
C VAL A 16 -22.67 -14.72 10.21
N GLY A 17 -22.70 -15.12 11.49
CA GLY A 17 -22.95 -16.50 11.94
C GLY A 17 -21.79 -17.43 11.57
N LEU A 18 -20.67 -17.34 12.27
CA LEU A 18 -19.50 -18.21 12.06
C LEU A 18 -19.76 -19.62 12.58
N SER A 19 -19.19 -20.62 11.92
CA SER A 19 -19.11 -21.96 12.49
C SER A 19 -18.18 -21.97 13.71
N PRO A 20 -18.37 -22.91 14.68
CA PRO A 20 -17.49 -23.01 15.85
C PRO A 20 -16.01 -23.17 15.49
N LYS A 21 -15.72 -23.85 14.37
CA LYS A 21 -14.37 -24.02 13.86
C LYS A 21 -13.78 -22.68 13.36
N GLU A 22 -14.50 -21.96 12.49
CA GLU A 22 -14.05 -20.65 11.97
C GLU A 22 -13.80 -19.67 13.10
N ARG A 23 -14.73 -19.61 14.06
CA ARG A 23 -14.59 -18.74 15.23
C ARG A 23 -13.30 -19.04 16.00
N LYS A 24 -13.05 -20.30 16.36
CA LYS A 24 -11.84 -20.70 17.08
C LYS A 24 -10.56 -20.40 16.31
N GLU A 25 -10.54 -20.68 15.00
CA GLU A 25 -9.39 -20.34 14.13
C GLU A 25 -9.13 -18.83 14.09
N MET A 26 -10.16 -18.01 13.92
CA MET A 26 -10.03 -16.54 13.91
C MET A 26 -9.62 -15.98 15.27
N GLU A 27 -10.14 -16.52 16.38
CA GLU A 27 -9.73 -16.14 17.74
C GLU A 27 -8.24 -16.40 17.93
N SER A 28 -7.71 -17.57 17.53
CA SER A 28 -6.28 -17.88 17.61
C SER A 28 -5.41 -16.92 16.79
N VAL A 29 -5.88 -16.47 15.62
CA VAL A 29 -5.18 -15.49 14.80
C VAL A 29 -5.19 -14.11 15.47
N THR A 30 -6.33 -13.73 16.08
CA THR A 30 -6.50 -12.39 16.65
C THR A 30 -5.76 -12.18 17.96
N GLU A 31 -5.32 -13.24 18.63
CA GLU A 31 -4.37 -13.16 19.75
C GLU A 31 -3.04 -12.52 19.34
N LEU A 32 -2.60 -12.75 18.10
CA LEU A 32 -1.34 -12.22 17.58
C LEU A 32 -1.54 -11.02 16.63
N PHE A 33 -2.51 -11.12 15.74
CA PHE A 33 -2.78 -10.13 14.69
C PHE A 33 -4.17 -9.54 14.87
N PRO A 34 -4.32 -8.36 15.48
CA PRO A 34 -5.61 -7.75 15.75
C PRO A 34 -6.53 -7.71 14.52
N PHE A 35 -7.83 -7.77 14.77
CA PHE A 35 -8.87 -7.63 13.77
C PHE A 35 -9.54 -6.27 13.88
N ARG A 36 -9.80 -5.67 12.74
CA ARG A 36 -10.70 -4.52 12.60
C ARG A 36 -11.30 -4.49 11.21
N ALA A 37 -12.59 -4.31 11.13
CA ALA A 37 -13.34 -4.08 9.90
C ALA A 37 -14.52 -3.14 10.19
N ASN A 38 -15.32 -2.83 9.17
CA ASN A 38 -16.57 -2.10 9.36
C ASN A 38 -17.68 -2.70 8.50
N GLU A 39 -18.93 -2.41 8.87
CA GLU A 39 -20.12 -2.99 8.24
C GLU A 39 -20.21 -2.72 6.74
N TYR A 40 -19.75 -1.53 6.28
CA TYR A 40 -19.73 -1.24 4.85
C TYR A 40 -18.85 -2.21 4.09
N TYR A 41 -17.58 -2.38 4.50
CA TYR A 41 -16.67 -3.29 3.80
C TYR A 41 -17.10 -4.75 3.91
N LEU A 42 -17.61 -5.15 5.08
CA LEU A 42 -18.14 -6.50 5.30
C LEU A 42 -19.35 -6.80 4.41
N SER A 43 -20.18 -5.80 4.07
CA SER A 43 -21.32 -5.94 3.16
C SER A 43 -20.90 -6.22 1.70
N LEU A 44 -19.65 -5.95 1.34
CA LEU A 44 -19.13 -6.25 0.00
C LEU A 44 -18.68 -7.71 -0.16
N ILE A 45 -18.54 -8.44 0.94
CA ILE A 45 -18.08 -9.84 0.96
C ILE A 45 -19.23 -10.77 0.55
N ASN A 46 -18.94 -11.70 -0.36
CA ASN A 46 -19.83 -12.83 -0.62
C ASN A 46 -19.53 -13.94 0.41
N TRP A 47 -20.25 -13.93 1.51
CA TRP A 47 -20.04 -14.89 2.62
C TRP A 47 -20.29 -16.34 2.26
N LYS A 48 -21.02 -16.62 1.16
CA LYS A 48 -21.27 -17.97 0.63
C LYS A 48 -20.06 -18.53 -0.13
N ASP A 49 -19.15 -17.66 -0.57
CA ASP A 49 -17.94 -18.06 -1.26
C ASP A 49 -16.76 -18.07 -0.29
N TYR A 50 -16.26 -19.25 0.06
CA TYR A 50 -15.12 -19.38 0.96
C TYR A 50 -13.81 -18.80 0.38
N ARG A 51 -13.73 -18.60 -0.95
CA ARG A 51 -12.61 -18.00 -1.66
C ARG A 51 -12.83 -16.51 -1.98
N ASP A 52 -13.85 -15.88 -1.42
CA ASP A 52 -14.11 -14.47 -1.72
C ASP A 52 -12.85 -13.62 -1.49
N PRO A 53 -12.35 -12.89 -2.52
CA PRO A 53 -11.12 -12.11 -2.41
C PRO A 53 -11.21 -10.99 -1.38
N LEU A 54 -12.40 -10.38 -1.15
CA LEU A 54 -12.58 -9.33 -0.16
C LEU A 54 -12.59 -9.89 1.26
N LYS A 55 -13.13 -11.12 1.45
CA LYS A 55 -13.01 -11.85 2.71
C LYS A 55 -11.53 -12.02 3.07
N ARG A 56 -10.72 -12.47 2.09
CA ARG A 56 -9.28 -12.70 2.28
C ARG A 56 -8.49 -11.42 2.59
N ILE A 57 -8.97 -10.24 2.17
CA ILE A 57 -8.32 -8.95 2.46
C ILE A 57 -8.41 -8.58 3.94
N VAL A 58 -9.52 -8.86 4.62
CA VAL A 58 -9.81 -8.25 5.93
C VAL A 58 -10.15 -9.25 7.03
N ILE A 59 -10.59 -10.46 6.70
CA ILE A 59 -10.97 -11.48 7.68
C ILE A 59 -9.76 -12.31 8.10
N PRO A 60 -9.52 -12.51 9.42
CA PRO A 60 -8.44 -13.34 9.92
C PRO A 60 -8.47 -14.76 9.34
N ASP A 61 -7.32 -15.29 8.97
CA ASP A 61 -7.16 -16.61 8.39
C ASP A 61 -6.06 -17.37 9.13
N ILE A 62 -6.30 -18.63 9.47
CA ILE A 62 -5.38 -19.48 10.25
C ILE A 62 -3.98 -19.55 9.62
N ARG A 63 -3.87 -19.41 8.29
CA ARG A 63 -2.59 -19.39 7.57
C ARG A 63 -1.69 -18.22 7.94
N GLU A 64 -2.21 -17.18 8.61
CA GLU A 64 -1.40 -16.06 9.11
C GLU A 64 -0.50 -16.47 10.29
N LEU A 65 -0.79 -17.59 10.95
CA LEU A 65 0.05 -18.11 12.02
C LEU A 65 1.36 -18.72 11.53
N ASP A 66 1.55 -18.87 10.21
CA ASP A 66 2.87 -19.12 9.64
C ASP A 66 3.80 -17.93 9.94
N ARG A 67 4.79 -18.19 10.81
CA ARG A 67 5.69 -17.18 11.36
C ARG A 67 6.87 -16.83 10.45
N GLY A 68 6.94 -17.34 9.24
CA GLY A 68 7.95 -16.94 8.28
C GLY A 68 7.92 -15.44 7.98
N GLY A 69 9.04 -14.90 7.47
CA GLY A 69 9.18 -13.48 7.17
C GLY A 69 9.64 -12.62 8.37
N SER A 70 9.63 -11.30 8.17
CA SER A 70 10.11 -10.32 9.16
C SER A 70 8.96 -9.44 9.65
N THR A 71 8.99 -9.02 10.92
CA THR A 71 8.08 -7.98 11.43
C THR A 71 8.40 -6.60 10.83
N ASP A 72 9.64 -6.41 10.33
CA ASP A 72 10.08 -5.21 9.62
C ASP A 72 10.78 -5.56 8.30
N PRO A 73 10.03 -6.00 7.28
CA PRO A 73 10.61 -6.51 6.02
C PRO A 73 11.26 -5.43 5.14
N SER A 74 11.19 -4.18 5.55
CA SER A 74 11.78 -3.04 4.83
C SER A 74 12.86 -2.32 5.62
N CYS A 75 13.23 -2.85 6.80
CA CYS A 75 14.19 -2.26 7.74
C CYS A 75 13.84 -0.78 8.03
N GLU A 76 12.54 -0.50 8.27
CA GLU A 76 12.07 0.88 8.50
C GLU A 76 12.74 1.51 9.73
N LYS A 77 13.16 0.68 10.71
CA LYS A 77 13.88 1.13 11.89
C LYS A 77 15.21 1.81 11.57
N ASP A 78 15.93 1.30 10.56
CA ASP A 78 17.26 1.84 10.17
C ASP A 78 17.16 3.25 9.58
N TYR A 79 15.97 3.58 9.06
CA TYR A 79 15.67 4.88 8.46
C TYR A 79 14.85 5.81 9.37
N THR A 80 14.56 5.38 10.59
CA THR A 80 13.84 6.20 11.57
C THR A 80 14.79 7.23 12.17
N LYS A 81 14.55 8.51 11.89
CA LYS A 81 15.36 9.64 12.36
C LYS A 81 14.86 10.20 13.70
N LYS A 82 13.55 10.22 13.86
CA LYS A 82 12.84 10.58 15.10
C LYS A 82 11.63 9.66 15.27
N PRO A 83 11.08 9.49 16.46
CA PRO A 83 9.84 8.73 16.64
C PRO A 83 8.79 9.20 15.61
N GLY A 84 8.23 8.26 14.83
CA GLY A 84 7.25 8.56 13.79
C GLY A 84 7.76 9.18 12.51
N LEU A 85 9.05 9.49 12.38
CA LEU A 85 9.65 10.05 11.17
C LEU A 85 10.67 9.09 10.57
N GLN A 86 10.48 8.74 9.31
CA GLN A 86 11.44 7.97 8.51
C GLN A 86 11.94 8.83 7.35
N HIS A 87 13.25 8.77 7.11
CA HIS A 87 13.92 9.44 5.99
C HIS A 87 14.88 8.45 5.34
N LYS A 88 14.37 7.73 4.32
CA LYS A 88 15.08 6.68 3.57
C LYS A 88 15.60 7.19 2.22
N TYR A 89 14.83 8.03 1.56
CA TYR A 89 15.15 8.60 0.26
C TYR A 89 15.30 10.10 0.43
N ASP A 90 16.37 10.68 -0.07
CA ASP A 90 16.72 12.10 0.13
C ASP A 90 15.50 13.03 -0.04
N GLN A 91 14.70 12.82 -1.09
CA GLN A 91 13.59 13.71 -1.43
C GLN A 91 12.31 13.40 -0.64
N THR A 92 12.30 12.41 0.28
CA THR A 92 11.05 11.93 0.87
C THR A 92 11.11 11.73 2.38
N GLY A 93 10.41 12.58 3.13
CA GLY A 93 10.03 12.32 4.52
C GLY A 93 8.77 11.46 4.62
N LEU A 94 8.69 10.56 5.61
CA LEU A 94 7.52 9.74 5.89
C LEU A 94 7.12 9.91 7.34
N LEU A 95 5.87 10.33 7.60
CA LEU A 95 5.31 10.52 8.94
C LEU A 95 4.28 9.45 9.28
N LEU A 96 4.49 8.77 10.40
CA LEU A 96 3.58 7.79 10.99
C LEU A 96 2.65 8.50 11.98
N LEU A 97 1.48 8.96 11.53
CA LEU A 97 0.56 9.80 12.31
C LEU A 97 -0.38 9.01 13.21
N THR A 98 -0.64 7.74 12.90
CA THR A 98 -1.62 6.92 13.62
C THR A 98 -1.29 5.44 13.47
N ASP A 99 -1.69 4.65 14.45
CA ASP A 99 -1.67 3.18 14.43
C ASP A 99 -3.07 2.58 14.16
N THR A 100 -4.02 3.41 13.70
CA THR A 100 -5.40 2.99 13.45
C THR A 100 -5.71 2.97 11.95
N CYS A 101 -6.45 1.95 11.49
CA CYS A 101 -7.02 1.84 10.15
C CYS A 101 -8.53 1.65 10.20
N ALA A 102 -9.23 1.99 9.12
CA ALA A 102 -10.67 1.70 8.97
C ALA A 102 -10.95 0.20 8.79
N GLY A 103 -9.94 -0.57 8.43
CA GLY A 103 -9.91 -2.04 8.40
C GLY A 103 -8.46 -2.49 8.35
N ILE A 104 -8.11 -3.57 9.06
CA ILE A 104 -6.75 -4.11 9.06
C ILE A 104 -6.59 -5.09 7.91
N CYS A 105 -5.84 -4.70 6.87
CA CYS A 105 -5.47 -5.60 5.78
C CYS A 105 -4.68 -6.79 6.32
N ARG A 106 -5.09 -8.03 6.02
CA ARG A 106 -4.40 -9.24 6.51
C ARG A 106 -2.99 -9.41 5.93
N PHE A 107 -2.71 -8.80 4.78
CA PHE A 107 -1.40 -8.75 4.14
C PHE A 107 -0.58 -7.49 4.52
N CYS A 108 -0.96 -6.74 5.55
CA CYS A 108 -0.27 -5.51 5.94
C CYS A 108 1.20 -5.80 6.30
N PHE A 109 2.13 -5.10 5.66
CA PHE A 109 3.56 -5.25 5.96
C PHE A 109 3.98 -4.53 7.24
N ARG A 110 3.13 -3.63 7.75
CA ARG A 110 3.31 -2.93 9.03
C ARG A 110 2.44 -3.52 10.15
N LYS A 111 2.15 -4.82 10.11
CA LYS A 111 1.38 -5.51 11.18
C LYS A 111 1.90 -5.18 12.58
N ARG A 112 3.22 -4.96 12.72
CA ARG A 112 3.86 -4.62 13.98
C ARG A 112 3.27 -3.36 14.65
N LEU A 113 2.73 -2.39 13.88
CA LEU A 113 2.09 -1.20 14.44
C LEU A 113 0.84 -1.53 15.27
N PHE A 114 0.22 -2.67 14.98
CA PHE A 114 -0.99 -3.13 15.67
C PHE A 114 -0.70 -4.18 16.74
N MET A 115 0.50 -4.80 16.73
CA MET A 115 0.86 -5.94 17.59
C MET A 115 1.58 -5.53 18.87
N SER A 116 2.23 -4.38 18.92
CA SER A 116 3.11 -4.02 20.01
C SER A 116 2.61 -2.84 20.84
N CYS A 117 2.93 -2.87 22.16
CA CYS A 117 2.74 -1.72 23.04
C CYS A 117 3.72 -0.56 22.73
N LYS A 118 4.73 -0.78 21.90
CA LYS A 118 5.68 0.25 21.48
C LYS A 118 5.08 1.07 20.35
N ARG A 119 4.68 2.28 20.68
CA ARG A 119 4.13 3.23 19.70
C ARG A 119 5.25 3.73 18.78
N GLU A 120 5.22 3.34 17.51
CA GLU A 120 6.06 3.92 16.46
C GLU A 120 5.44 5.19 15.85
N THR A 121 4.21 5.51 16.21
CA THR A 121 3.47 6.68 15.73
C THR A 121 3.57 7.83 16.71
N VAL A 122 3.52 9.06 16.22
CA VAL A 122 3.57 10.27 17.03
C VAL A 122 2.22 10.98 17.06
N ARG A 123 1.92 11.58 18.21
CA ARG A 123 0.75 12.47 18.39
C ARG A 123 1.12 13.92 18.19
N ASP A 124 2.29 14.31 18.66
CA ASP A 124 2.91 15.61 18.47
C ASP A 124 3.99 15.48 17.38
N VAL A 125 3.83 16.20 16.30
CA VAL A 125 4.72 16.15 15.14
C VAL A 125 5.72 17.31 15.10
N SER A 126 5.76 18.16 16.10
CA SER A 126 6.57 19.40 16.10
C SER A 126 8.05 19.14 15.82
N ASP A 127 8.65 18.16 16.54
CA ASP A 127 10.05 17.78 16.32
C ASP A 127 10.29 17.19 14.92
N ASN A 128 9.28 16.53 14.37
CA ASN A 128 9.37 15.90 13.05
C ASN A 128 9.27 16.96 11.94
N ILE A 129 8.42 17.96 12.14
CA ILE A 129 8.28 19.12 11.24
C ILE A 129 9.57 19.93 11.24
N GLU A 130 10.18 20.15 12.41
CA GLU A 130 11.46 20.86 12.49
C GLU A 130 12.58 20.12 11.76
N TYR A 131 12.69 18.80 11.96
CA TYR A 131 13.62 17.98 11.16
C TYR A 131 13.39 18.16 9.66
N ILE A 132 12.11 18.11 9.20
CA ILE A 132 11.80 18.31 7.78
C ILE A 132 12.20 19.70 7.32
N ARG A 133 12.02 20.74 8.15
CA ARG A 133 12.40 22.14 7.85
C ARG A 133 13.91 22.30 7.67
N GLU A 134 14.70 21.60 8.47
CA GLU A 134 16.16 21.62 8.41
C GLU A 134 16.73 20.86 7.19
N HIS A 135 15.95 19.91 6.61
CA HIS A 135 16.39 19.04 5.52
C HIS A 135 15.79 19.47 4.18
N GLN A 136 16.45 20.42 3.52
CA GLN A 136 15.95 21.04 2.27
C GLN A 136 15.85 20.05 1.09
N GLU A 137 16.57 18.94 1.13
CA GLU A 137 16.49 17.85 0.16
C GLU A 137 15.12 17.15 0.18
N ILE A 138 14.37 17.22 1.30
CA ILE A 138 13.02 16.68 1.40
C ILE A 138 12.05 17.59 0.66
N THR A 139 11.62 17.21 -0.52
CA THR A 139 10.66 17.97 -1.33
C THR A 139 9.23 17.44 -1.24
N ASN A 140 9.05 16.26 -0.68
CA ASN A 140 7.74 15.68 -0.47
C ASN A 140 7.64 14.89 0.84
N VAL A 141 6.47 14.92 1.46
CA VAL A 141 6.18 14.20 2.70
C VAL A 141 5.03 13.22 2.49
N LEU A 142 5.19 11.98 2.94
CA LEU A 142 4.14 10.96 2.95
C LEU A 142 3.58 10.80 4.36
N LEU A 143 2.33 11.19 4.54
CA LEU A 143 1.54 10.93 5.74
C LEU A 143 0.98 9.50 5.67
N THR A 144 1.25 8.68 6.69
CA THR A 144 0.88 7.25 6.74
C THR A 144 0.88 6.75 8.19
N GLY A 145 1.22 5.49 8.42
CA GLY A 145 1.19 4.77 9.69
C GLY A 145 0.23 3.60 9.57
N GLY A 146 -0.89 3.68 10.30
CA GLY A 146 -2.14 3.05 9.91
C GLY A 146 -2.72 3.82 8.72
N ASP A 147 -3.92 4.36 8.84
CA ASP A 147 -4.51 5.19 7.79
C ASP A 147 -4.76 6.61 8.33
N PRO A 148 -4.04 7.64 7.85
CA PRO A 148 -4.16 9.02 8.34
C PRO A 148 -5.59 9.57 8.27
N LEU A 149 -6.41 9.12 7.30
CA LEU A 149 -7.80 9.58 7.18
C LEU A 149 -8.74 9.00 8.26
N THR A 150 -8.25 8.13 9.15
CA THR A 150 -8.97 7.76 10.37
C THR A 150 -8.91 8.84 11.44
N LEU A 151 -7.96 9.75 11.35
CA LEU A 151 -7.86 10.88 12.27
C LEU A 151 -9.00 11.89 12.03
N PRO A 152 -9.51 12.54 13.09
CA PRO A 152 -10.40 13.68 12.93
C PRO A 152 -9.74 14.80 12.13
N THR A 153 -10.53 15.53 11.33
CA THR A 153 -10.03 16.62 10.48
C THR A 153 -9.24 17.66 11.25
N LYS A 154 -9.69 18.03 12.46
CA LYS A 154 -8.99 18.94 13.38
C LYS A 154 -7.57 18.48 13.80
N LYS A 155 -7.20 17.20 13.59
CA LYS A 155 -5.84 16.70 13.81
C LYS A 155 -5.01 16.62 12.52
N ILE A 156 -5.67 16.51 11.37
CA ILE A 156 -5.00 16.49 10.06
C ILE A 156 -4.60 17.91 9.64
N GLU A 157 -5.48 18.88 9.86
CA GLU A 157 -5.30 20.28 9.41
C GLU A 157 -4.00 20.92 9.94
N PRO A 158 -3.66 20.87 11.25
CA PRO A 158 -2.41 21.44 11.73
C PRO A 158 -1.17 20.88 11.04
N VAL A 159 -1.14 19.56 10.81
CA VAL A 159 -0.01 18.91 10.11
C VAL A 159 0.11 19.41 8.68
N LEU A 160 -1.02 19.53 7.96
CA LEU A 160 -1.01 20.07 6.60
C LEU A 160 -0.57 21.53 6.58
N LYS A 161 -1.03 22.33 7.54
CA LYS A 161 -0.67 23.75 7.68
C LYS A 161 0.84 23.91 7.86
N GLU A 162 1.42 23.26 8.88
CA GLU A 162 2.84 23.36 9.18
C GLU A 162 3.73 22.89 8.01
N LEU A 163 3.35 21.78 7.35
CA LEU A 163 4.06 21.31 6.17
C LEU A 163 3.98 22.31 4.99
N ARG A 164 2.89 23.07 4.85
CA ARG A 164 2.73 24.07 3.80
C ARG A 164 3.50 25.36 4.08
N GLU A 165 3.82 25.64 5.33
CA GLU A 165 4.69 26.74 5.75
C GLU A 165 6.17 26.50 5.42
N ILE A 166 6.54 25.25 5.10
CA ILE A 166 7.89 24.89 4.64
C ILE A 166 7.99 25.11 3.13
N GLU A 167 8.87 26.01 2.71
CA GLU A 167 8.96 26.44 1.31
C GLU A 167 9.29 25.30 0.35
N HIS A 168 10.28 24.45 0.69
CA HIS A 168 10.77 23.36 -0.15
C HIS A 168 9.82 22.14 -0.21
N ILE A 169 8.77 22.06 0.64
CA ILE A 169 7.77 20.99 0.56
C ILE A 169 6.75 21.30 -0.52
N ASN A 170 6.93 20.72 -1.69
CA ASN A 170 6.06 20.88 -2.85
C ASN A 170 4.89 19.89 -2.87
N ILE A 171 5.13 18.65 -2.43
CA ILE A 171 4.15 17.57 -2.48
C ILE A 171 3.88 17.03 -1.07
N ILE A 172 2.60 16.94 -0.71
CA ILE A 172 2.14 16.13 0.42
C ILE A 172 1.38 14.92 -0.14
N ARG A 173 1.74 13.73 0.32
CA ARG A 173 1.05 12.50 -0.03
C ARG A 173 0.34 11.92 1.20
N ILE A 174 -0.87 11.43 1.01
CA ILE A 174 -1.64 10.73 2.05
C ILE A 174 -1.83 9.29 1.58
N GLY A 175 -1.23 8.33 2.30
CA GLY A 175 -1.41 6.91 2.03
C GLY A 175 -2.67 6.40 2.71
N SER A 176 -3.70 6.02 1.94
CA SER A 176 -5.00 5.65 2.51
C SER A 176 -5.72 4.57 1.74
N LYS A 177 -6.38 3.66 2.48
CA LYS A 177 -7.35 2.72 1.94
C LYS A 177 -8.81 3.17 2.24
N MET A 178 -8.99 4.39 2.71
CA MET A 178 -10.30 4.90 3.14
C MET A 178 -11.33 4.87 2.00
N LEU A 179 -10.94 5.18 0.77
CA LEU A 179 -11.84 5.07 -0.40
C LEU A 179 -12.44 3.66 -0.57
N ALA A 180 -11.67 2.62 -0.23
CA ALA A 180 -12.17 1.25 -0.29
C ALA A 180 -12.88 0.82 0.99
N TYR A 181 -12.31 1.17 2.17
CA TYR A 181 -12.80 0.68 3.45
C TYR A 181 -13.96 1.46 4.04
N ASN A 182 -13.96 2.79 3.90
CA ASN A 182 -15.03 3.64 4.44
C ASN A 182 -15.12 4.97 3.67
N PRO A 183 -15.69 4.96 2.46
CA PRO A 183 -15.84 6.17 1.66
C PRO A 183 -16.73 7.25 2.32
N TYR A 184 -17.59 6.85 3.25
CA TYR A 184 -18.44 7.78 4.00
C TYR A 184 -17.66 8.72 4.91
N ARG A 185 -16.43 8.33 5.34
CA ARG A 185 -15.52 9.21 6.08
C ARG A 185 -15.19 10.48 5.28
N ILE A 186 -15.17 10.38 3.96
CA ILE A 186 -14.89 11.49 3.05
C ILE A 186 -16.20 12.24 2.74
N LEU A 187 -17.25 11.51 2.38
CA LEU A 187 -18.51 12.10 1.94
C LEU A 187 -19.26 12.81 3.08
N ASN A 188 -19.13 12.35 4.32
CA ASN A 188 -19.83 12.91 5.48
C ASN A 188 -18.99 13.93 6.26
N ASP A 189 -17.82 14.32 5.75
CA ASP A 189 -16.95 15.34 6.37
C ASP A 189 -16.59 16.44 5.39
N PRO A 190 -17.48 17.44 5.21
CA PRO A 190 -17.21 18.57 4.33
C PRO A 190 -16.04 19.44 4.82
N GLU A 191 -15.73 19.43 6.13
CA GLU A 191 -14.56 20.11 6.69
C GLU A 191 -13.26 19.50 6.17
N LEU A 192 -13.19 18.16 6.09
CA LEU A 192 -12.03 17.46 5.49
C LEU A 192 -11.80 17.92 4.05
N LEU A 193 -12.87 17.97 3.24
CA LEU A 193 -12.78 18.40 1.85
C LEU A 193 -12.34 19.87 1.75
N ALA A 194 -12.86 20.75 2.61
CA ALA A 194 -12.46 22.16 2.66
C ALA A 194 -10.99 22.33 3.06
N VAL A 195 -10.52 21.57 4.06
CA VAL A 195 -9.10 21.55 4.49
C VAL A 195 -8.21 21.06 3.35
N LEU A 196 -8.54 19.94 2.71
CA LEU A 196 -7.75 19.42 1.60
C LEU A 196 -7.70 20.40 0.42
N SER A 197 -8.81 21.07 0.11
CA SER A 197 -8.86 22.08 -0.94
C SER A 197 -7.99 23.30 -0.61
N ARG A 198 -7.99 23.75 0.66
CA ARG A 198 -7.16 24.88 1.11
C ARG A 198 -5.67 24.61 0.94
N TYR A 199 -5.21 23.39 1.21
CA TYR A 199 -3.80 23.02 1.20
C TYR A 199 -3.33 22.31 -0.08
N SER A 200 -4.21 22.08 -1.06
CA SER A 200 -3.86 21.53 -2.38
C SER A 200 -3.96 22.60 -3.47
N THR A 201 -2.92 23.41 -3.60
CA THR A 201 -2.86 24.51 -4.58
C THR A 201 -2.33 24.02 -5.95
N PRO A 202 -2.46 24.81 -7.03
CA PRO A 202 -1.86 24.48 -8.33
C PRO A 202 -0.36 24.19 -8.26
N GLU A 203 0.37 24.94 -7.44
CA GLU A 203 1.84 24.85 -7.30
C GLU A 203 2.27 23.76 -6.30
N LYS A 204 1.44 23.52 -5.29
CA LYS A 204 1.75 22.58 -4.18
C LYS A 204 0.61 21.59 -3.97
N ARG A 205 0.63 20.47 -4.69
CA ARG A 205 -0.46 19.49 -4.69
C ARG A 205 -0.44 18.53 -3.49
N ILE A 206 -1.65 18.14 -3.08
CA ILE A 206 -1.87 16.96 -2.25
C ILE A 206 -2.19 15.77 -3.15
N TYR A 207 -1.52 14.64 -2.89
CA TYR A 207 -1.79 13.36 -3.56
C TYR A 207 -2.40 12.38 -2.56
N LEU A 208 -3.49 11.72 -2.94
CA LEU A 208 -3.97 10.53 -2.24
C LEU A 208 -3.41 9.29 -2.93
N MET A 209 -2.59 8.55 -2.19
CA MET A 209 -2.11 7.22 -2.59
C MET A 209 -3.18 6.20 -2.22
N ALA A 210 -4.19 6.06 -3.08
CA ALA A 210 -5.30 5.13 -2.87
C ALA A 210 -4.82 3.68 -2.91
N HIS A 211 -5.53 2.79 -2.20
CA HIS A 211 -5.15 1.40 -2.07
C HIS A 211 -6.34 0.48 -2.39
N PHE A 212 -6.63 0.30 -3.67
CA PHE A 212 -7.57 -0.69 -4.17
C PHE A 212 -6.83 -1.95 -4.59
N ASN A 213 -7.29 -3.11 -4.14
CA ASN A 213 -6.68 -4.41 -4.44
C ASN A 213 -7.52 -5.25 -5.40
N HIS A 214 -8.83 -5.03 -5.43
CA HIS A 214 -9.77 -5.81 -6.21
C HIS A 214 -10.83 -4.91 -6.86
N PRO A 215 -11.30 -5.19 -8.10
CA PRO A 215 -12.28 -4.35 -8.78
C PRO A 215 -13.63 -4.19 -8.05
N ARG A 216 -14.01 -5.13 -7.19
CA ARG A 216 -15.23 -5.02 -6.37
C ARG A 216 -15.15 -3.96 -5.27
N GLU A 217 -13.96 -3.49 -4.90
CA GLU A 217 -13.78 -2.36 -3.97
C GLU A 217 -14.16 -1.01 -4.62
N LEU A 218 -14.22 -0.93 -5.95
CA LEU A 218 -14.61 0.26 -6.71
C LEU A 218 -16.14 0.35 -6.80
N THR A 219 -16.80 0.60 -5.69
CA THR A 219 -18.26 0.76 -5.60
C THR A 219 -18.70 2.14 -6.06
N ALA A 220 -20.00 2.35 -6.29
CA ALA A 220 -20.55 3.66 -6.63
C ALA A 220 -20.23 4.71 -5.54
N VAL A 221 -20.35 4.35 -4.26
CA VAL A 221 -20.05 5.23 -3.13
C VAL A 221 -18.57 5.57 -3.06
N SER A 222 -17.70 4.58 -3.30
CA SER A 222 -16.25 4.79 -3.39
C SER A 222 -15.88 5.77 -4.52
N MET A 223 -16.56 5.67 -5.66
CA MET A 223 -16.35 6.59 -6.80
C MET A 223 -16.86 8.01 -6.51
N GLN A 224 -17.99 8.16 -5.80
CA GLN A 224 -18.46 9.46 -5.33
C GLN A 224 -17.45 10.13 -4.38
N ALA A 225 -16.89 9.36 -3.45
CA ALA A 225 -15.84 9.87 -2.55
C ALA A 225 -14.55 10.27 -3.29
N ALA A 226 -14.16 9.51 -4.31
CA ALA A 226 -13.03 9.85 -5.17
C ALA A 226 -13.29 11.14 -5.96
N GLU A 227 -14.51 11.33 -6.47
CA GLU A 227 -14.91 12.58 -7.15
C GLU A 227 -14.87 13.77 -6.20
N ALA A 228 -15.39 13.64 -4.98
CA ALA A 228 -15.34 14.71 -3.97
C ALA A 228 -13.89 15.14 -3.66
N LEU A 229 -12.95 14.19 -3.54
CA LEU A 229 -11.54 14.48 -3.35
C LEU A 229 -10.92 15.21 -4.57
N ARG A 230 -11.26 14.81 -5.79
CA ARG A 230 -10.78 15.51 -7.00
C ARG A 230 -11.30 16.94 -7.07
N ASN A 231 -12.57 17.14 -6.74
CA ASN A 231 -13.18 18.47 -6.68
C ASN A 231 -12.54 19.36 -5.61
N ALA A 232 -11.99 18.75 -4.53
CA ALA A 232 -11.14 19.39 -3.54
C ALA A 232 -9.69 19.62 -4.01
N GLY A 233 -9.36 19.37 -5.28
CA GLY A 233 -8.03 19.59 -5.85
C GLY A 233 -6.99 18.51 -5.50
N VAL A 234 -7.40 17.38 -4.95
CA VAL A 234 -6.52 16.26 -4.62
C VAL A 234 -6.26 15.39 -5.85
N ILE A 235 -4.99 15.06 -6.10
CA ILE A 235 -4.62 14.13 -7.18
C ILE A 235 -4.68 12.69 -6.64
N LEU A 236 -5.40 11.83 -7.34
CA LEU A 236 -5.58 10.43 -6.94
C LEU A 236 -4.69 9.53 -7.77
N VAL A 237 -3.97 8.62 -7.13
CA VAL A 237 -3.23 7.53 -7.78
C VAL A 237 -3.40 6.25 -6.96
N ASN A 238 -3.37 5.09 -7.61
CA ASN A 238 -3.52 3.81 -6.91
C ASN A 238 -2.21 3.06 -6.80
N GLN A 239 -2.02 2.41 -5.65
CA GLN A 239 -0.98 1.42 -5.43
C GLN A 239 -1.61 0.12 -4.92
N THR A 240 -1.12 -1.02 -5.42
CA THR A 240 -1.65 -2.33 -5.03
C THR A 240 -0.54 -3.39 -5.02
N PRO A 241 -0.44 -4.25 -4.00
CA PRO A 241 0.39 -5.45 -4.07
C PRO A 241 -0.30 -6.55 -4.88
N ILE A 242 0.49 -7.40 -5.52
CA ILE A 242 0.02 -8.68 -6.05
C ILE A 242 -0.10 -9.66 -4.89
N LEU A 243 -1.27 -10.26 -4.76
CA LEU A 243 -1.65 -11.07 -3.61
C LEU A 243 -2.33 -12.36 -4.09
N ASP A 244 -1.84 -13.49 -3.60
CA ASP A 244 -2.42 -14.79 -3.92
C ASP A 244 -3.88 -14.88 -3.47
N GLY A 245 -4.74 -15.40 -4.36
CA GLY A 245 -6.17 -15.55 -4.13
C GLY A 245 -6.97 -14.24 -4.03
N ILE A 246 -6.36 -13.09 -4.39
CA ILE A 246 -7.04 -11.78 -4.42
C ILE A 246 -6.99 -11.19 -5.81
N ASN A 247 -5.79 -11.00 -6.38
CA ASN A 247 -5.60 -10.32 -7.65
C ASN A 247 -4.43 -10.88 -8.48
N ASN A 248 -3.94 -12.05 -8.18
CA ASN A 248 -2.90 -12.76 -8.95
C ASN A 248 -3.43 -13.45 -10.20
N ASP A 249 -4.54 -12.96 -10.74
CA ASP A 249 -5.18 -13.37 -11.98
C ASP A 249 -5.19 -12.24 -13.00
N PRO A 250 -4.77 -12.49 -14.27
CA PRO A 250 -4.73 -11.45 -15.31
C PRO A 250 -6.07 -10.77 -15.60
N ALA A 251 -7.20 -11.48 -15.54
CA ALA A 251 -8.52 -10.91 -15.81
C ALA A 251 -8.95 -9.94 -14.70
N THR A 252 -8.71 -10.31 -13.45
CA THR A 252 -8.96 -9.47 -12.27
C THR A 252 -8.12 -8.20 -12.31
N LEU A 253 -6.80 -8.31 -12.60
CA LEU A 253 -5.91 -7.15 -12.73
C LEU A 253 -6.31 -6.25 -13.91
N THR A 254 -6.65 -6.84 -15.06
CA THR A 254 -7.15 -6.08 -16.22
C THR A 254 -8.36 -5.23 -15.82
N THR A 255 -9.33 -5.86 -15.16
CA THR A 255 -10.56 -5.18 -14.74
C THR A 255 -10.24 -4.07 -13.72
N LEU A 256 -9.36 -4.34 -12.75
CA LEU A 256 -8.93 -3.35 -11.76
C LEU A 256 -8.26 -2.15 -12.44
N PHE A 257 -7.25 -2.37 -13.27
CA PHE A 257 -6.48 -1.30 -13.90
C PHE A 257 -7.32 -0.45 -14.85
N ARG A 258 -8.22 -1.08 -15.63
CA ARG A 258 -9.15 -0.36 -16.51
C ARG A 258 -10.11 0.50 -15.70
N ARG A 259 -10.77 -0.05 -14.68
CA ARG A 259 -11.72 0.69 -13.85
C ARG A 259 -11.06 1.83 -13.09
N LEU A 260 -9.87 1.62 -12.53
CA LEU A 260 -9.07 2.66 -11.88
C LEU A 260 -8.72 3.78 -12.87
N SER A 261 -8.27 3.44 -14.06
CA SER A 261 -7.94 4.42 -15.10
C SER A 261 -9.17 5.23 -15.55
N PHE A 262 -10.32 4.56 -15.75
CA PHE A 262 -11.58 5.23 -16.10
C PHE A 262 -12.08 6.15 -15.00
N ALA A 263 -11.87 5.76 -13.75
CA ALA A 263 -12.24 6.55 -12.58
C ALA A 263 -11.27 7.71 -12.30
N GLY A 264 -10.22 7.93 -13.10
CA GLY A 264 -9.23 8.97 -12.85
C GLY A 264 -8.37 8.72 -11.62
N ILE A 265 -8.15 7.45 -11.25
CA ILE A 265 -7.27 7.00 -10.16
C ILE A 265 -6.19 6.08 -10.75
N PRO A 266 -5.33 6.57 -11.66
CA PRO A 266 -4.46 5.71 -12.43
C PRO A 266 -3.54 4.86 -11.55
N PRO A 267 -3.26 3.59 -11.97
CA PRO A 267 -2.25 2.78 -11.32
C PRO A 267 -0.89 3.48 -11.32
N TYR A 268 -0.26 3.56 -10.14
CA TYR A 268 1.04 4.21 -9.93
C TYR A 268 2.14 3.19 -9.62
N TYR A 269 1.92 2.35 -8.60
CA TYR A 269 2.78 1.20 -8.31
C TYR A 269 1.96 -0.08 -8.21
N VAL A 270 2.52 -1.14 -8.77
CA VAL A 270 2.18 -2.52 -8.44
C VAL A 270 3.32 -3.07 -7.59
N PHE A 271 3.03 -3.51 -6.38
CA PHE A 271 4.04 -4.03 -5.48
C PHE A 271 4.07 -5.55 -5.49
N GLN A 272 5.26 -6.12 -5.42
CA GLN A 272 5.40 -7.50 -4.93
C GLN A 272 5.00 -7.54 -3.45
N CYS A 273 4.28 -8.59 -3.04
CA CYS A 273 3.92 -8.80 -1.63
C CYS A 273 5.20 -8.95 -0.79
N ARG A 274 5.34 -8.14 0.26
CA ARG A 274 6.51 -8.17 1.13
C ARG A 274 6.50 -9.41 2.02
N PRO A 275 7.67 -10.00 2.32
CA PRO A 275 7.82 -11.14 3.21
C PRO A 275 7.66 -10.72 4.69
N ALA A 276 6.51 -10.15 5.04
CA ALA A 276 6.18 -9.82 6.41
C ALA A 276 5.66 -11.06 7.15
N THR A 277 5.86 -11.08 8.46
CA THR A 277 5.32 -12.13 9.33
C THR A 277 3.80 -12.25 9.13
N GLY A 278 3.32 -13.48 8.89
CA GLY A 278 1.92 -13.78 8.61
C GLY A 278 1.45 -13.41 7.19
N ASN A 279 2.37 -13.11 6.26
CA ASN A 279 2.04 -12.79 4.86
C ASN A 279 2.35 -13.94 3.88
N GLN A 280 2.87 -15.07 4.34
CA GLN A 280 3.34 -16.17 3.48
C GLN A 280 2.24 -16.67 2.54
N SER A 281 1.02 -16.78 3.04
CA SER A 281 -0.13 -17.24 2.25
C SER A 281 -0.58 -16.27 1.16
N PHE A 282 -0.10 -15.01 1.19
CA PHE A 282 -0.38 -13.98 0.18
C PHE A 282 0.72 -13.84 -0.87
N GLN A 283 1.87 -14.48 -0.65
CA GLN A 283 3.02 -14.32 -1.54
C GLN A 283 2.84 -15.10 -2.84
N VAL A 284 3.08 -14.43 -3.95
CA VAL A 284 3.14 -14.98 -5.30
C VAL A 284 4.61 -14.93 -5.76
N PRO A 285 5.15 -15.94 -6.48
CA PRO A 285 6.47 -15.83 -7.08
C PRO A 285 6.62 -14.57 -7.95
N VAL A 286 7.78 -13.90 -7.91
CA VAL A 286 8.04 -12.65 -8.64
C VAL A 286 7.76 -12.77 -10.13
N GLU A 287 8.24 -13.87 -10.74
CA GLU A 287 8.08 -14.09 -12.17
C GLU A 287 6.63 -14.41 -12.56
N GLN A 288 5.87 -15.06 -11.69
CA GLN A 288 4.43 -15.25 -11.87
C GLN A 288 3.68 -13.93 -11.75
N SER A 289 4.04 -13.09 -10.77
CA SER A 289 3.47 -11.74 -10.63
C SER A 289 3.74 -10.90 -11.88
N TYR A 290 4.97 -10.93 -12.38
CA TYR A 290 5.35 -10.26 -13.63
C TYR A 290 4.51 -10.75 -14.82
N TYR A 291 4.36 -12.07 -14.98
CA TYR A 291 3.52 -12.65 -16.02
C TYR A 291 2.06 -12.17 -15.93
N CYS A 292 1.46 -12.20 -14.74
CA CYS A 292 0.08 -11.74 -14.53
C CYS A 292 -0.09 -10.26 -14.91
N ILE A 293 0.87 -9.41 -14.52
CA ILE A 293 0.86 -7.99 -14.85
C ILE A 293 0.99 -7.78 -16.36
N GLN A 294 1.94 -8.43 -17.01
CA GLN A 294 2.15 -8.30 -18.46
C GLN A 294 0.91 -8.76 -19.24
N LYS A 295 0.31 -9.88 -18.86
CA LYS A 295 -0.94 -10.36 -19.48
C LYS A 295 -2.10 -9.40 -19.28
N SER A 296 -2.23 -8.80 -18.09
CA SER A 296 -3.27 -7.79 -17.84
C SER A 296 -3.06 -6.54 -18.69
N TRP A 297 -1.82 -6.10 -18.86
CA TRP A 297 -1.48 -4.92 -19.66
C TRP A 297 -1.77 -5.13 -21.15
N GLN A 298 -1.67 -6.35 -21.69
CA GLN A 298 -2.02 -6.63 -23.08
C GLN A 298 -3.48 -6.23 -23.40
N ALA A 299 -4.36 -6.33 -22.40
CA ALA A 299 -5.79 -5.97 -22.53
C ALA A 299 -6.11 -4.53 -22.06
N CYS A 300 -5.11 -3.71 -21.72
CA CYS A 300 -5.28 -2.35 -21.21
C CYS A 300 -4.83 -1.29 -22.21
N SER A 301 -5.40 -0.08 -22.10
CA SER A 301 -4.87 1.11 -22.78
C SER A 301 -3.58 1.62 -22.13
N GLY A 302 -2.84 2.50 -22.82
CA GLY A 302 -1.60 3.09 -22.28
C GLY A 302 -1.78 3.77 -20.92
N LEU A 303 -2.93 4.43 -20.67
CA LEU A 303 -3.22 5.08 -19.39
C LEU A 303 -3.31 4.09 -18.22
N ALA A 304 -3.78 2.87 -18.46
CA ALA A 304 -3.88 1.83 -17.44
C ALA A 304 -2.57 1.03 -17.24
N LYS A 305 -1.56 1.21 -18.13
CA LYS A 305 -0.26 0.53 -18.10
C LYS A 305 0.86 1.33 -17.41
N ARG A 306 0.54 2.46 -16.77
CA ARG A 306 1.55 3.40 -16.24
C ARG A 306 2.25 2.91 -14.99
N ALA A 307 1.69 1.94 -14.27
CA ALA A 307 2.26 1.43 -13.04
C ALA A 307 3.63 0.80 -13.27
N ARG A 308 4.54 1.00 -12.32
CA ARG A 308 5.78 0.24 -12.23
C ARG A 308 5.57 -0.96 -11.32
N PHE A 309 6.09 -2.11 -11.72
CA PHE A 309 6.12 -3.28 -10.85
C PHE A 309 7.39 -3.26 -10.02
N VAL A 310 7.26 -3.16 -8.70
CA VAL A 310 8.40 -2.92 -7.81
C VAL A 310 8.38 -3.81 -6.56
N MET A 311 9.56 -4.15 -6.08
CA MET A 311 9.80 -4.63 -4.73
C MET A 311 10.27 -3.46 -3.86
N SER A 312 9.59 -3.20 -2.74
CA SER A 312 10.01 -2.17 -1.78
C SER A 312 10.93 -2.82 -0.73
N HIS A 313 12.17 -3.07 -1.15
CA HIS A 313 13.22 -3.74 -0.39
C HIS A 313 13.87 -2.82 0.66
N ALA A 314 14.64 -3.41 1.60
CA ALA A 314 15.41 -2.67 2.60
C ALA A 314 16.36 -1.64 1.98
N THR A 315 17.00 -1.97 0.86
CA THR A 315 17.94 -1.07 0.17
C THR A 315 17.27 -0.04 -0.75
N GLY A 316 16.02 -0.28 -1.19
CA GLY A 316 15.36 0.65 -2.11
C GLY A 316 14.10 0.08 -2.77
N LYS A 317 13.60 0.79 -3.78
CA LYS A 317 12.56 0.28 -4.69
C LYS A 317 13.22 -0.33 -5.92
N ILE A 318 13.14 -1.64 -6.02
CA ILE A 318 13.69 -2.43 -7.13
C ILE A 318 12.57 -2.70 -8.12
N GLU A 319 12.67 -2.12 -9.31
CA GLU A 319 11.74 -2.31 -10.41
C GLU A 319 12.09 -3.57 -11.18
N ILE A 320 11.09 -4.40 -11.45
CA ILE A 320 11.19 -5.51 -12.39
C ILE A 320 10.92 -4.95 -13.78
N VAL A 321 11.98 -4.80 -14.58
CA VAL A 321 11.94 -4.12 -15.90
C VAL A 321 11.51 -5.08 -16.99
N GLY A 322 11.95 -6.33 -16.93
CA GLY A 322 11.68 -7.32 -17.97
C GLY A 322 12.10 -8.73 -17.60
N LYS A 323 11.70 -9.68 -18.43
CA LYS A 323 12.05 -11.10 -18.29
C LYS A 323 12.14 -11.77 -19.65
N THR A 324 13.15 -12.65 -19.81
CA THR A 324 13.25 -13.64 -20.88
C THR A 324 13.02 -15.05 -20.32
N ALA A 325 13.15 -16.07 -21.15
CA ALA A 325 13.09 -17.46 -20.68
C ALA A 325 14.15 -17.77 -19.61
N SER A 326 15.34 -17.17 -19.70
CA SER A 326 16.51 -17.49 -18.88
C SER A 326 16.93 -16.42 -17.89
N HIS A 327 16.46 -15.18 -18.04
CA HIS A 327 16.91 -14.05 -17.24
C HIS A 327 15.76 -13.14 -16.81
N ILE A 328 15.94 -12.48 -15.67
CA ILE A 328 15.09 -11.39 -15.19
C ILE A 328 15.94 -10.12 -15.04
N PHE A 329 15.34 -8.98 -15.41
CA PHE A 329 15.99 -7.68 -15.46
C PHE A 329 15.37 -6.77 -14.42
N MET A 330 16.22 -6.18 -13.58
CA MET A 330 15.80 -5.30 -12.49
C MET A 330 16.60 -4.02 -12.50
N ARG A 331 16.09 -2.97 -11.86
CA ARG A 331 16.86 -1.75 -11.59
C ARG A 331 16.43 -1.10 -10.28
N TYR A 332 17.33 -0.38 -9.67
CA TYR A 332 16.96 0.53 -8.59
C TYR A 332 16.18 1.73 -9.15
N HIS A 333 14.86 1.73 -8.95
CA HIS A 333 14.02 2.88 -9.26
C HIS A 333 14.21 4.01 -8.24
N GLN A 334 14.39 3.65 -6.98
CA GLN A 334 14.84 4.50 -5.87
C GLN A 334 15.78 3.66 -5.01
N SER A 335 16.77 4.29 -4.40
CA SER A 335 17.68 3.63 -3.48
C SER A 335 17.88 4.48 -2.23
N ALA A 336 18.21 3.83 -1.11
CA ALA A 336 18.66 4.49 0.11
C ALA A 336 20.07 5.08 -0.04
N ASP A 337 20.90 4.47 -0.91
CA ASP A 337 22.15 5.04 -1.40
C ASP A 337 21.90 5.67 -2.77
N SER A 338 22.05 6.98 -2.87
CA SER A 338 21.82 7.72 -4.11
C SER A 338 22.71 7.26 -5.27
N ALA A 339 23.90 6.72 -4.99
CA ALA A 339 24.81 6.17 -6.00
C ALA A 339 24.25 4.93 -6.72
N ASP A 340 23.33 4.20 -6.10
CA ASP A 340 22.70 3.02 -6.70
C ASP A 340 21.45 3.37 -7.56
N ILE A 341 20.97 4.62 -7.55
CA ILE A 341 19.77 5.01 -8.32
C ILE A 341 20.02 4.78 -9.81
N GLY A 342 19.12 4.03 -10.45
CA GLY A 342 19.21 3.67 -11.86
C GLY A 342 20.07 2.44 -12.16
N LYS A 343 20.83 1.91 -11.18
CA LYS A 343 21.65 0.72 -11.35
C LYS A 343 20.85 -0.46 -11.89
N PHE A 344 21.28 -0.94 -13.03
CA PHE A 344 20.66 -2.05 -13.74
C PHE A 344 21.28 -3.38 -13.30
N MET A 345 20.46 -4.39 -13.13
CA MET A 345 20.87 -5.70 -12.63
C MET A 345 20.23 -6.80 -13.47
N VAL A 346 20.99 -7.84 -13.78
CA VAL A 346 20.53 -9.03 -14.49
C VAL A 346 20.76 -10.25 -13.63
N PHE A 347 19.71 -11.06 -13.48
CA PHE A 347 19.78 -12.32 -12.73
C PHE A 347 19.32 -13.48 -13.60
N LYS A 348 19.78 -14.70 -13.30
CA LYS A 348 19.17 -15.90 -13.84
C LYS A 348 17.72 -16.01 -13.37
N SER A 349 16.84 -16.51 -14.24
CA SER A 349 15.45 -16.81 -13.90
C SER A 349 15.39 -17.76 -12.70
N ASN A 350 14.54 -17.42 -11.73
CA ASN A 350 14.23 -18.25 -10.57
C ASN A 350 12.71 -18.26 -10.34
N PRO A 351 11.99 -19.25 -10.92
CA PRO A 351 10.52 -19.31 -10.83
C PRO A 351 9.97 -19.44 -9.40
N LEU A 352 10.82 -19.81 -8.45
CA LEU A 352 10.42 -19.96 -7.04
C LEU A 352 10.68 -18.71 -6.21
N ALA A 353 11.47 -17.75 -6.74
CA ALA A 353 11.80 -16.51 -6.05
C ALA A 353 10.53 -15.71 -5.71
N ARG A 354 10.38 -15.31 -4.46
CA ARG A 354 9.26 -14.50 -3.96
C ARG A 354 9.66 -13.09 -3.59
N TRP A 355 10.97 -12.87 -3.39
CA TRP A 355 11.54 -11.59 -3.02
C TRP A 355 12.90 -11.36 -3.67
N PHE A 356 13.45 -10.15 -3.56
CA PHE A 356 14.74 -9.78 -4.15
C PHE A 356 15.89 -10.64 -3.66
N ASP A 357 15.92 -10.96 -2.37
CA ASP A 357 16.99 -11.75 -1.74
C ASP A 357 17.06 -13.20 -2.23
N ASP A 358 16.02 -13.69 -2.90
CA ASP A 358 16.01 -15.03 -3.52
C ASP A 358 16.83 -15.07 -4.84
N TYR A 359 17.21 -13.90 -5.37
CA TYR A 359 18.08 -13.75 -6.53
C TYR A 359 19.52 -13.51 -6.07
N ARG A 360 20.34 -14.56 -6.04
CA ARG A 360 21.62 -14.57 -5.31
C ARG A 360 22.68 -13.64 -5.88
N HIS A 361 23.05 -13.74 -7.14
CA HIS A 361 24.15 -12.95 -7.73
C HIS A 361 23.68 -12.32 -9.03
N ALA A 362 23.84 -11.00 -9.13
CA ALA A 362 23.74 -10.31 -10.40
C ALA A 362 24.86 -10.80 -11.34
N LEU A 363 24.54 -10.98 -12.61
CA LEU A 363 25.54 -11.36 -13.61
C LEU A 363 26.41 -10.14 -13.91
N THR A 364 27.71 -10.26 -13.69
CA THR A 364 28.70 -9.20 -13.94
C THR A 364 29.08 -9.10 -15.42
N ASP A 365 28.96 -10.21 -16.15
CA ASP A 365 29.45 -10.33 -17.55
C ASP A 365 28.30 -10.37 -18.57
N PHE A 366 27.20 -9.66 -18.25
CA PHE A 366 26.08 -9.55 -19.17
C PHE A 366 26.45 -8.59 -20.32
N GLU A 367 26.79 -9.14 -21.50
CA GLU A 367 27.01 -8.37 -22.72
C GLU A 367 25.70 -8.18 -23.50
N PRO A 368 25.14 -6.95 -23.58
CA PRO A 368 23.91 -6.70 -24.34
C PRO A 368 24.02 -7.04 -25.83
N LYS A 369 25.24 -6.99 -26.39
CA LYS A 369 25.51 -7.21 -27.81
C LYS A 369 25.10 -8.58 -28.34
N LYS A 370 25.01 -9.60 -27.48
CA LYS A 370 24.55 -10.95 -27.90
C LYS A 370 23.03 -11.13 -27.91
N MET A 371 22.26 -10.14 -27.46
CA MET A 371 20.79 -10.24 -27.36
C MET A 371 20.06 -9.68 -28.59
N TRP A 372 20.74 -8.97 -29.51
CA TRP A 372 20.13 -8.31 -30.67
C TRP A 372 20.36 -9.05 -32.00
N LEU A 373 20.74 -10.32 -31.95
CA LEU A 373 20.88 -11.16 -33.15
C LEU A 373 19.62 -12.05 -33.31
N PHE A 374 18.47 -11.39 -33.49
CA PHE A 374 17.27 -12.03 -34.06
C PHE A 374 16.58 -11.04 -34.98
#